data_d196a3f2c4f33a08032ee80887eb0aa1
#
_entry.id   d196a3f2c4f33a08032ee80887eb0aa1
#
_cell.length_a   1.000
_cell.length_b   1.000
_cell.length_c   1.000
_cell.angle_alpha   90.00
_cell.angle_beta   90.00
_cell.angle_gamma   90.00
#
_symmetry.space_group_name_H-M   'P 1'
#
loop_
_entity.id
_entity.type
_entity.pdbx_description
1 polymer ?
#
loop_
_entity_poly.entity_id
_entity_poly.type
_entity_poly.pdbx_seq_one_letter_code
_entity_poly.pdbx_strand_id
1 'polypeptide(L)'
;MTTGSTNAVGLSAGRRWLIVVVSLLVTASAFIFINGVAFLIPALEEDRGTPLAEAGLLSSMPSFGMVATLILWGYLLDRVGERVVLTVGSALTAGAAYAAAHMHSTIGFAAWLVIGGMAAASCNSAGGRLVSGWFPPEQRGLAMGVRQTAQPLGIALGALVIPEFAEASKSAMHALIFPAILCAVSAVLSVVAITDPPRKEWDEATAQELANPYRRSWVLRRIHAVSALLMVPQTVTVTFMLIWLIANYKCSIVLAGGLVTLSQVLGAVGRVLVGRWSDRVGSRLRPVRIMSVAGVLVLAGLAFADHLRSSIAVPLMITASVVAVLDNGLESTAITEYAGPFWSGRSLGLQNTYQRLMAAGAPPVFGGLIASHGYPPAFVVCGLFPLLAIPIVPARTLPPGLETRARTQSFRRLRRWITFRSGDWPDGTPRPGPLARRQRLRRRGKAVAPPT
;
A
#
# COMPACT_ATOMS: atom_id res chain seq x y z
N MET A 1 -8.86 25.10 -37.46
CA MET A 1 -8.61 25.50 -36.06
C MET A 1 -8.04 24.32 -35.32
N THR A 2 -6.75 24.32 -35.17
CA THR A 2 -5.95 23.27 -34.57
C THR A 2 -6.11 23.30 -33.05
N THR A 3 -6.76 22.29 -32.51
CA THR A 3 -6.82 22.06 -31.05
C THR A 3 -5.43 21.70 -30.55
N GLY A 4 -4.76 22.67 -29.94
CA GLY A 4 -3.51 22.47 -29.25
C GLY A 4 -3.67 21.45 -28.12
N SER A 5 -3.09 20.26 -28.31
CA SER A 5 -2.80 19.37 -27.21
C SER A 5 -1.72 20.04 -26.37
N THR A 6 -2.09 20.59 -25.22
CA THR A 6 -1.13 20.97 -24.19
C THR A 6 -0.34 19.71 -23.84
N ASN A 7 0.86 19.58 -24.40
CA ASN A 7 1.87 18.63 -23.97
C ASN A 7 2.24 19.01 -22.53
N ALA A 8 1.56 18.40 -21.55
CA ALA A 8 2.12 18.29 -20.22
C ALA A 8 3.50 17.65 -20.39
N VAL A 9 4.58 18.36 -20.01
CA VAL A 9 5.95 17.86 -20.06
C VAL A 9 6.01 16.63 -19.17
N GLY A 10 5.73 15.48 -19.77
CA GLY A 10 5.64 14.21 -19.07
C GLY A 10 7.03 13.76 -18.68
N LEU A 11 7.28 13.56 -17.39
CA LEU A 11 8.51 12.92 -16.93
C LEU A 11 8.73 11.60 -17.68
N SER A 12 10.00 11.29 -17.99
CA SER A 12 10.38 9.99 -18.56
C SER A 12 9.92 8.85 -17.64
N ALA A 13 9.70 7.68 -18.20
CA ALA A 13 9.31 6.49 -17.42
C ALA A 13 10.31 6.21 -16.29
N GLY A 14 11.61 6.33 -16.55
CA GLY A 14 12.65 6.16 -15.53
C GLY A 14 12.52 7.14 -14.38
N ARG A 15 12.23 8.42 -14.65
CA ARG A 15 12.06 9.44 -13.61
C ARG A 15 10.82 9.17 -12.74
N ARG A 16 9.72 8.70 -13.35
CA ARG A 16 8.49 8.31 -12.60
C ARG A 16 8.76 7.15 -11.66
N TRP A 17 9.49 6.13 -12.11
CA TRP A 17 9.87 5.00 -11.27
C TRP A 17 10.87 5.38 -10.19
N LEU A 18 11.80 6.29 -10.45
CA LEU A 18 12.70 6.85 -9.43
C LEU A 18 11.90 7.51 -8.30
N ILE A 19 10.88 8.31 -8.62
CA ILE A 19 9.99 8.93 -7.62
C ILE A 19 9.29 7.85 -6.77
N VAL A 20 8.81 6.76 -7.37
CA VAL A 20 8.19 5.65 -6.61
C VAL A 20 9.21 4.98 -5.68
N VAL A 21 10.43 4.71 -6.17
CA VAL A 21 11.49 4.10 -5.35
C VAL A 21 11.88 5.01 -4.19
N VAL A 22 12.07 6.30 -4.42
CA VAL A 22 12.37 7.26 -3.34
C VAL A 22 11.22 7.33 -2.34
N SER A 23 9.96 7.40 -2.81
CA SER A 23 8.79 7.34 -1.93
C SER A 23 8.71 6.03 -1.13
N LEU A 24 9.12 4.91 -1.71
CA LEU A 24 9.23 3.62 -1.03
C LEU A 24 10.29 3.68 0.06
N LEU A 25 11.48 4.20 -0.22
CA LEU A 25 12.56 4.35 0.77
C LEU A 25 12.15 5.25 1.93
N VAL A 26 11.55 6.41 1.64
CA VAL A 26 10.98 7.33 2.65
C VAL A 26 9.98 6.61 3.55
N THR A 27 9.07 5.85 2.95
CA THR A 27 8.06 5.10 3.71
C THR A 27 8.71 3.99 4.53
N ALA A 28 9.65 3.24 3.96
CA ALA A 28 10.37 2.18 4.68
C ALA A 28 11.13 2.73 5.89
N SER A 29 11.85 3.85 5.74
CA SER A 29 12.57 4.52 6.83
C SER A 29 11.64 4.94 7.97
N ALA A 30 10.47 5.50 7.64
CA ALA A 30 9.46 5.84 8.63
C ALA A 30 8.93 4.59 9.38
N PHE A 31 8.72 3.48 8.67
CA PHE A 31 8.27 2.22 9.29
C PHE A 31 9.36 1.51 10.10
N ILE A 32 10.64 1.70 9.78
CA ILE A 32 11.76 1.27 10.64
C ILE A 32 11.67 2.01 11.98
N PHE A 33 11.46 3.32 11.98
CA PHE A 33 11.29 4.09 13.22
C PHE A 33 10.04 3.66 14.00
N ILE A 34 8.87 3.56 13.34
CA ILE A 34 7.59 3.27 14.00
C ILE A 34 7.59 1.88 14.67
N ASN A 35 8.17 0.89 14.01
CA ASN A 35 8.19 -0.49 14.53
C ASN A 35 9.50 -0.82 15.25
N GLY A 36 10.52 0.00 15.09
CA GLY A 36 11.85 -0.23 15.65
C GLY A 36 11.87 -0.36 17.17
N VAL A 37 11.03 0.42 17.84
CA VAL A 37 10.94 0.38 19.31
C VAL A 37 10.47 -1.00 19.82
N ALA A 38 9.64 -1.70 19.06
CA ALA A 38 9.23 -3.06 19.43
C ALA A 38 10.40 -4.06 19.43
N PHE A 39 11.40 -3.83 18.57
CA PHE A 39 12.60 -4.67 18.51
C PHE A 39 13.62 -4.31 19.60
N LEU A 40 13.42 -3.21 20.32
CA LEU A 40 14.22 -2.78 21.46
C LEU A 40 13.70 -3.30 22.82
N ILE A 41 12.54 -3.95 22.85
CA ILE A 41 11.94 -4.40 24.11
C ILE A 41 12.94 -5.23 24.95
N PRO A 42 13.63 -6.26 24.41
CA PRO A 42 14.61 -7.02 25.20
C PRO A 42 15.74 -6.14 25.75
N ALA A 43 16.28 -5.25 24.93
CA ALA A 43 17.35 -4.35 25.36
C ALA A 43 16.88 -3.31 26.40
N LEU A 44 15.62 -2.83 26.33
CA LEU A 44 15.05 -1.95 27.34
C LEU A 44 14.86 -2.66 28.70
N GLU A 45 14.49 -3.95 28.68
CA GLU A 45 14.40 -4.76 29.89
C GLU A 45 15.79 -4.98 30.52
N GLU A 46 16.79 -5.30 29.70
CA GLU A 46 18.15 -5.58 30.17
C GLU A 46 18.89 -4.31 30.62
N ASP A 47 18.90 -3.23 29.82
CA ASP A 47 19.66 -2.01 30.08
C ASP A 47 19.08 -1.14 31.22
N ARG A 48 17.75 -1.15 31.38
CA ARG A 48 17.04 -0.22 32.25
C ARG A 48 16.15 -0.90 33.29
N GLY A 49 16.00 -2.20 33.23
CA GLY A 49 15.05 -2.93 34.07
C GLY A 49 13.60 -2.50 33.80
N THR A 50 13.31 -2.00 32.57
CA THR A 50 11.96 -1.54 32.19
C THR A 50 10.99 -2.73 32.20
N PRO A 51 9.88 -2.70 32.97
CA PRO A 51 8.93 -3.79 32.94
C PRO A 51 8.37 -4.03 31.53
N LEU A 52 8.13 -5.29 31.17
CA LEU A 52 7.61 -5.68 29.86
C LEU A 52 6.37 -4.89 29.41
N ALA A 53 5.45 -4.62 30.36
CA ALA A 53 4.24 -3.83 30.10
C ALA A 53 4.57 -2.37 29.70
N GLU A 54 5.55 -1.76 30.37
CA GLU A 54 6.02 -0.41 30.06
C GLU A 54 6.77 -0.37 28.74
N ALA A 55 7.66 -1.33 28.48
CA ALA A 55 8.36 -1.47 27.21
C ALA A 55 7.38 -1.70 26.02
N GLY A 56 6.32 -2.48 26.24
CA GLY A 56 5.23 -2.67 25.30
C GLY A 56 4.45 -1.37 25.03
N LEU A 57 4.18 -0.59 26.07
CA LEU A 57 3.54 0.72 25.93
C LEU A 57 4.43 1.70 25.14
N LEU A 58 5.73 1.77 25.45
CA LEU A 58 6.70 2.58 24.73
C LEU A 58 6.77 2.23 23.24
N SER A 59 6.72 0.93 22.92
CA SER A 59 6.71 0.47 21.53
C SER A 59 5.47 0.92 20.73
N SER A 60 4.38 1.24 21.42
CA SER A 60 3.12 1.71 20.81
C SER A 60 3.09 3.24 20.62
N MET A 61 3.97 4.00 21.29
CA MET A 61 3.97 5.46 21.25
C MET A 61 4.06 6.07 19.84
N PRO A 62 4.94 5.58 18.94
CA PRO A 62 4.99 6.10 17.56
C PRO A 62 3.66 5.89 16.81
N SER A 63 2.98 4.77 17.04
CA SER A 63 1.69 4.48 16.41
C SER A 63 0.58 5.41 16.90
N PHE A 64 0.56 5.75 18.19
CA PHE A 64 -0.39 6.75 18.72
C PHE A 64 -0.16 8.13 18.11
N GLY A 65 1.11 8.57 18.04
CA GLY A 65 1.48 9.81 17.38
C GLY A 65 1.03 9.84 15.91
N MET A 66 1.27 8.74 15.19
CA MET A 66 0.85 8.62 13.79
C MET A 66 -0.65 8.82 13.63
N VAL A 67 -1.48 8.11 14.39
CA VAL A 67 -2.95 8.20 14.29
C VAL A 67 -3.44 9.63 14.51
N ALA A 68 -2.84 10.36 15.44
CA ALA A 68 -3.23 11.73 15.79
C ALA A 68 -3.07 12.71 14.60
N THR A 69 -2.16 12.46 13.67
CA THR A 69 -1.81 13.44 12.61
C THR A 69 -2.06 12.99 11.18
N LEU A 70 -2.51 11.75 10.94
CA LEU A 70 -2.76 11.24 9.59
C LEU A 70 -3.65 12.15 8.73
N ILE A 71 -4.75 12.65 9.31
CA ILE A 71 -5.69 13.54 8.60
C ILE A 71 -5.06 14.91 8.37
N LEU A 72 -4.31 15.43 9.36
CA LEU A 72 -3.61 16.71 9.25
C LEU A 72 -2.57 16.69 8.12
N TRP A 73 -1.73 15.65 8.05
CA TRP A 73 -0.78 15.48 6.95
C TRP A 73 -1.47 15.32 5.60
N GLY A 74 -2.61 14.64 5.55
CA GLY A 74 -3.43 14.56 4.35
C GLY A 74 -3.93 15.93 3.89
N TYR A 75 -4.36 16.79 4.83
CA TYR A 75 -4.78 18.16 4.54
C TYR A 75 -3.62 19.05 4.08
N LEU A 76 -2.47 18.96 4.74
CA LEU A 76 -1.26 19.68 4.34
C LEU A 76 -0.80 19.24 2.95
N LEU A 77 -0.82 17.93 2.68
CA LEU A 77 -0.48 17.38 1.38
C LEU A 77 -1.33 17.98 0.24
N ASP A 78 -2.63 18.14 0.47
CA ASP A 78 -3.52 18.73 -0.53
C ASP A 78 -3.15 20.20 -0.82
N ARG A 79 -2.49 20.90 0.11
CA ARG A 79 -2.13 22.32 -0.03
C ARG A 79 -0.69 22.56 -0.51
N VAL A 80 0.27 21.95 0.15
CA VAL A 80 1.69 22.30 -0.05
C VAL A 80 2.46 21.33 -0.94
N GLY A 81 1.88 20.16 -1.27
CA GLY A 81 2.50 19.19 -2.18
C GLY A 81 3.26 18.07 -1.49
N GLU A 82 3.62 17.11 -2.31
CA GLU A 82 4.20 15.83 -1.89
C GLU A 82 5.67 16.00 -1.46
N ARG A 83 6.41 16.79 -2.22
CA ARG A 83 7.83 17.06 -1.94
C ARG A 83 8.02 17.70 -0.58
N VAL A 84 7.26 18.74 -0.27
CA VAL A 84 7.35 19.46 1.01
C VAL A 84 6.93 18.55 2.16
N VAL A 85 5.79 17.85 2.03
CA VAL A 85 5.27 16.97 3.07
C VAL A 85 6.23 15.83 3.39
N LEU A 86 6.81 15.16 2.38
CA LEU A 86 7.77 14.08 2.59
C LEU A 86 9.08 14.61 3.18
N THR A 87 9.58 15.75 2.70
CA THR A 87 10.81 16.34 3.21
C THR A 87 10.68 16.75 4.68
N VAL A 88 9.65 17.54 5.00
CA VAL A 88 9.44 18.05 6.37
C VAL A 88 9.11 16.91 7.32
N GLY A 89 8.23 15.99 6.91
CA GLY A 89 7.88 14.84 7.73
C GLY A 89 9.07 13.94 8.03
N SER A 90 9.91 13.64 7.02
CA SER A 90 11.13 12.85 7.23
C SER A 90 12.16 13.55 8.09
N ALA A 91 12.37 14.86 7.88
CA ALA A 91 13.30 15.63 8.69
C ALA A 91 12.86 15.72 10.17
N LEU A 92 11.57 15.95 10.42
CA LEU A 92 11.01 15.95 11.77
C LEU A 92 11.07 14.55 12.42
N THR A 93 10.83 13.47 11.65
CA THR A 93 11.01 12.11 12.16
C THR A 93 12.46 11.84 12.52
N ALA A 94 13.41 12.25 11.69
CA ALA A 94 14.85 12.12 11.96
C ALA A 94 15.25 12.85 13.24
N GLY A 95 14.82 14.10 13.38
CA GLY A 95 15.09 14.92 14.58
C GLY A 95 14.48 14.30 15.85
N ALA A 96 13.25 13.81 15.77
CA ALA A 96 12.57 13.15 16.88
C ALA A 96 13.24 11.81 17.26
N ALA A 97 13.65 11.00 16.30
CA ALA A 97 14.37 9.76 16.54
C ALA A 97 15.75 10.02 17.15
N TYR A 98 16.46 11.03 16.66
CA TYR A 98 17.73 11.47 17.24
C TYR A 98 17.57 11.98 18.67
N ALA A 99 16.56 12.82 18.93
CA ALA A 99 16.27 13.31 20.27
C ALA A 99 15.87 12.15 21.21
N ALA A 100 15.04 11.22 20.77
CA ALA A 100 14.68 10.04 21.55
C ALA A 100 15.93 9.20 21.91
N ALA A 101 16.87 9.04 20.97
CA ALA A 101 18.12 8.30 21.20
C ALA A 101 18.99 8.88 22.35
N HIS A 102 18.85 10.17 22.65
CA HIS A 102 19.64 10.87 23.68
C HIS A 102 18.84 11.18 24.96
N MET A 103 17.60 10.67 25.08
CA MET A 103 16.79 10.89 26.27
C MET A 103 17.17 9.94 27.41
N HIS A 104 17.31 10.51 28.62
CA HIS A 104 17.57 9.72 29.82
C HIS A 104 16.26 9.36 30.56
N SER A 105 15.23 10.19 30.45
CA SER A 105 13.95 9.99 31.11
C SER A 105 12.98 9.19 30.23
N THR A 106 12.28 8.22 30.80
CA THR A 106 11.26 7.42 30.10
C THR A 106 10.14 8.30 29.53
N ILE A 107 9.70 9.32 30.26
CA ILE A 107 8.67 10.25 29.81
C ILE A 107 9.16 11.05 28.60
N GLY A 108 10.40 11.58 28.66
CA GLY A 108 11.01 12.29 27.53
C GLY A 108 11.17 11.39 26.31
N PHE A 109 11.59 10.14 26.52
CA PHE A 109 11.67 9.14 25.47
C PHE A 109 10.30 8.88 24.82
N ALA A 110 9.28 8.60 25.62
CA ALA A 110 7.91 8.39 25.14
C ALA A 110 7.39 9.61 24.35
N ALA A 111 7.62 10.82 24.86
CA ALA A 111 7.18 12.05 24.20
C ALA A 111 7.83 12.20 22.80
N TRP A 112 9.13 11.97 22.65
CA TRP A 112 9.81 12.02 21.36
C TRP A 112 9.38 10.90 20.41
N LEU A 113 9.05 9.72 20.93
CA LEU A 113 8.47 8.65 20.15
C LEU A 113 7.10 9.04 19.56
N VAL A 114 6.24 9.69 20.36
CA VAL A 114 4.95 10.21 19.88
C VAL A 114 5.16 11.29 18.81
N ILE A 115 6.04 12.28 19.07
CA ILE A 115 6.36 13.36 18.12
C ILE A 115 6.90 12.79 16.82
N GLY A 116 7.81 11.82 16.89
CA GLY A 116 8.36 11.15 15.72
C GLY A 116 7.28 10.38 14.94
N GLY A 117 6.37 9.72 15.63
CA GLY A 117 5.22 9.06 15.03
C GLY A 117 4.27 10.05 14.33
N MET A 118 4.01 11.21 14.97
CA MET A 118 3.24 12.29 14.36
C MET A 118 3.87 12.77 13.05
N ALA A 119 5.18 12.92 12.99
CA ALA A 119 5.91 13.32 11.81
C ALA A 119 5.94 12.22 10.72
N ALA A 120 6.17 10.97 11.13
CA ALA A 120 6.23 9.81 10.25
C ALA A 120 4.91 9.52 9.51
N ALA A 121 3.78 9.98 10.04
CA ALA A 121 2.47 9.87 9.38
C ALA A 121 2.42 10.53 7.99
N SER A 122 3.29 11.49 7.70
CA SER A 122 3.39 12.19 6.42
C SER A 122 3.57 11.28 5.21
N CYS A 123 4.35 10.19 5.36
CA CYS A 123 4.67 9.27 4.27
C CYS A 123 3.47 8.47 3.74
N ASN A 124 2.45 8.24 4.58
CA ASN A 124 1.30 7.39 4.22
C ASN A 124 0.45 8.00 3.10
N SER A 125 0.06 9.27 3.23
CA SER A 125 -0.81 9.94 2.27
C SER A 125 -0.04 10.39 1.02
N ALA A 126 1.17 10.93 1.16
CA ALA A 126 1.96 11.51 0.08
C ALA A 126 2.33 10.48 -0.99
N GLY A 127 2.79 9.30 -0.59
CA GLY A 127 3.20 8.29 -1.56
C GLY A 127 2.06 7.76 -2.43
N GLY A 128 0.84 7.63 -1.90
CA GLY A 128 -0.33 7.24 -2.68
C GLY A 128 -0.67 8.25 -3.76
N ARG A 129 -0.56 9.53 -3.44
CA ARG A 129 -0.84 10.63 -4.36
C ARG A 129 0.23 10.79 -5.44
N LEU A 130 1.52 10.59 -5.12
CA LEU A 130 2.60 10.55 -6.13
C LEU A 130 2.31 9.53 -7.22
N VAL A 131 1.88 8.32 -6.84
CA VAL A 131 1.52 7.27 -7.81
C VAL A 131 0.34 7.71 -8.67
N SER A 132 -0.74 8.20 -8.07
CA SER A 132 -1.94 8.58 -8.82
C SER A 132 -1.72 9.79 -9.72
N GLY A 133 -0.79 10.68 -9.38
CA GLY A 133 -0.49 11.88 -10.14
C GLY A 133 0.47 11.65 -11.31
N TRP A 134 1.47 10.78 -11.15
CA TRP A 134 2.49 10.55 -12.18
C TRP A 134 2.20 9.36 -13.11
N PHE A 135 1.40 8.39 -12.68
CA PHE A 135 1.14 7.20 -13.47
C PHE A 135 -0.23 7.27 -14.14
N PRO A 136 -0.31 6.87 -15.42
CA PRO A 136 -1.59 6.73 -16.10
C PRO A 136 -2.43 5.62 -15.44
N PRO A 137 -3.76 5.66 -15.55
CA PRO A 137 -4.65 4.70 -14.89
C PRO A 137 -4.28 3.23 -15.10
N GLU A 138 -3.72 2.89 -16.26
CA GLU A 138 -3.34 1.53 -16.66
C GLU A 138 -2.07 1.00 -15.96
N GLN A 139 -1.35 1.85 -15.23
CA GLN A 139 -0.10 1.51 -14.52
C GLN A 139 -0.14 1.85 -13.03
N ARG A 140 -1.21 2.49 -12.54
CA ARG A 140 -1.33 2.92 -11.14
C ARG A 140 -1.36 1.75 -10.17
N GLY A 141 -2.07 0.67 -10.53
CA GLY A 141 -2.15 -0.52 -9.69
C GLY A 141 -0.79 -1.17 -9.47
N LEU A 142 0.00 -1.33 -10.55
CA LEU A 142 1.36 -1.85 -10.46
C LEU A 142 2.26 -0.94 -9.60
N ALA A 143 2.28 0.36 -9.88
CA ALA A 143 3.12 1.31 -9.15
C ALA A 143 2.72 1.40 -7.66
N MET A 144 1.42 1.34 -7.35
CA MET A 144 0.93 1.31 -5.98
C MET A 144 1.29 -0.01 -5.29
N GLY A 145 1.19 -1.15 -5.98
CA GLY A 145 1.62 -2.46 -5.47
C GLY A 145 3.09 -2.44 -5.06
N VAL A 146 3.97 -1.92 -5.92
CA VAL A 146 5.41 -1.75 -5.60
C VAL A 146 5.59 -0.84 -4.39
N ARG A 147 4.95 0.32 -4.37
CA ARG A 147 5.05 1.25 -3.23
C ARG A 147 4.61 0.63 -1.91
N GLN A 148 3.56 -0.19 -1.91
CA GLN A 148 3.03 -0.83 -0.69
C GLN A 148 3.93 -1.93 -0.12
N THR A 149 5.02 -2.30 -0.80
CA THR A 149 6.06 -3.18 -0.22
C THR A 149 6.96 -2.44 0.78
N ALA A 150 6.90 -1.11 0.83
CA ALA A 150 7.74 -0.28 1.71
C ALA A 150 7.58 -0.64 3.19
N GLN A 151 6.34 -0.86 3.65
CA GLN A 151 6.06 -1.19 5.05
C GLN A 151 6.68 -2.52 5.47
N PRO A 152 6.41 -3.67 4.82
CA PRO A 152 7.03 -4.93 5.21
C PRO A 152 8.56 -4.91 5.06
N LEU A 153 9.10 -4.23 4.06
CA LEU A 153 10.56 -4.07 3.90
C LEU A 153 11.16 -3.26 5.05
N GLY A 154 10.52 -2.15 5.45
CA GLY A 154 10.96 -1.34 6.59
C GLY A 154 10.93 -2.13 7.89
N ILE A 155 9.86 -2.89 8.16
CA ILE A 155 9.74 -3.74 9.35
C ILE A 155 10.83 -4.82 9.34
N ALA A 156 11.03 -5.51 8.22
CA ALA A 156 12.04 -6.56 8.10
C ALA A 156 13.46 -6.02 8.32
N LEU A 157 13.80 -4.89 7.70
CA LEU A 157 15.10 -4.26 7.89
C LEU A 157 15.29 -3.79 9.34
N GLY A 158 14.27 -3.19 9.95
CA GLY A 158 14.29 -2.79 11.35
C GLY A 158 14.52 -3.96 12.30
N ALA A 159 13.84 -5.08 12.06
CA ALA A 159 13.99 -6.29 12.86
C ALA A 159 15.42 -6.89 12.81
N LEU A 160 16.09 -6.76 11.66
CA LEU A 160 17.46 -7.25 11.49
C LEU A 160 18.51 -6.31 12.09
N VAL A 161 18.33 -5.00 11.90
CA VAL A 161 19.42 -4.04 12.16
C VAL A 161 19.33 -3.39 13.54
N ILE A 162 18.11 -3.13 14.04
CA ILE A 162 17.95 -2.39 15.32
C ILE A 162 18.50 -3.16 16.53
N PRO A 163 18.26 -4.49 16.69
CA PRO A 163 18.85 -5.23 17.79
C PRO A 163 20.38 -5.22 17.75
N GLU A 164 20.99 -5.39 16.58
CA GLU A 164 22.44 -5.35 16.39
C GLU A 164 23.03 -3.99 16.78
N PHE A 165 22.35 -2.88 16.44
CA PHE A 165 22.76 -1.53 16.85
C PHE A 165 22.61 -1.31 18.36
N ALA A 166 21.58 -1.90 18.99
CA ALA A 166 21.40 -1.83 20.44
C ALA A 166 22.55 -2.53 21.17
N GLU A 167 22.90 -3.75 20.72
CA GLU A 167 24.01 -4.52 21.27
C GLU A 167 25.36 -3.81 21.06
N ALA A 168 25.65 -3.35 19.84
CA ALA A 168 26.89 -2.67 19.50
C ALA A 168 27.10 -1.34 20.27
N SER A 169 26.01 -0.58 20.50
CA SER A 169 26.04 0.67 21.23
C SER A 169 25.94 0.52 22.74
N LYS A 170 25.66 -0.68 23.23
CA LYS A 170 25.37 -0.96 24.66
C LYS A 170 24.26 -0.05 25.21
N SER A 171 23.31 0.30 24.37
CA SER A 171 22.19 1.18 24.73
C SER A 171 21.01 0.97 23.80
N ALA A 172 19.91 0.52 24.33
CA ALA A 172 18.66 0.36 23.59
C ALA A 172 18.25 1.66 22.86
N MET A 173 18.42 2.80 23.50
CA MET A 173 17.98 4.08 22.91
C MET A 173 18.85 4.54 21.76
N HIS A 174 20.19 4.35 21.86
CA HIS A 174 21.11 4.74 20.78
C HIS A 174 20.85 3.98 19.47
N ALA A 175 20.19 2.82 19.51
CA ALA A 175 19.78 2.12 18.30
C ALA A 175 18.82 2.94 17.43
N LEU A 176 18.12 3.94 17.99
CA LEU A 176 17.27 4.87 17.22
C LEU A 176 18.07 5.87 16.36
N ILE A 177 19.39 5.94 16.52
CA ILE A 177 20.26 6.69 15.60
C ILE A 177 20.18 6.11 14.19
N PHE A 178 20.05 4.79 14.05
CA PHE A 178 19.90 4.15 12.74
C PHE A 178 18.67 4.66 11.97
N PRO A 179 17.42 4.57 12.48
CA PRO A 179 16.28 5.18 11.78
C PRO A 179 16.37 6.70 11.66
N ALA A 180 17.02 7.40 12.58
CA ALA A 180 17.25 8.83 12.46
C ALA A 180 18.08 9.18 11.21
N ILE A 181 19.18 8.46 10.97
CA ILE A 181 20.02 8.64 9.78
C ILE A 181 19.21 8.32 8.51
N LEU A 182 18.48 7.20 8.49
CA LEU A 182 17.68 6.82 7.32
C LEU A 182 16.59 7.85 7.00
N CYS A 183 15.92 8.39 8.01
CA CYS A 183 14.94 9.46 7.83
C CYS A 183 15.58 10.78 7.38
N ALA A 184 16.77 11.11 7.86
CA ALA A 184 17.52 12.29 7.40
C ALA A 184 17.93 12.14 5.92
N VAL A 185 18.45 10.99 5.53
CA VAL A 185 18.74 10.67 4.12
C VAL A 185 17.48 10.73 3.28
N SER A 186 16.37 10.20 3.79
CA SER A 186 15.05 10.26 3.12
C SER A 186 14.56 11.69 2.92
N ALA A 187 14.81 12.60 3.86
CA ALA A 187 14.49 14.02 3.71
C ALA A 187 15.29 14.64 2.57
N VAL A 188 16.61 14.38 2.50
CA VAL A 188 17.47 14.85 1.41
C VAL A 188 17.04 14.29 0.07
N LEU A 189 16.78 12.97 -0.01
CA LEU A 189 16.30 12.31 -1.23
C LEU A 189 14.95 12.89 -1.70
N SER A 190 14.08 13.27 -0.75
CA SER A 190 12.80 13.90 -1.07
C SER A 190 13.01 15.28 -1.71
N VAL A 191 13.94 16.09 -1.20
CA VAL A 191 14.28 17.39 -1.80
C VAL A 191 14.82 17.23 -3.22
N VAL A 192 15.70 16.26 -3.45
CA VAL A 192 16.44 16.13 -4.72
C VAL A 192 15.61 15.40 -5.79
N ALA A 193 14.92 14.33 -5.41
CA ALA A 193 14.34 13.41 -6.37
C ALA A 193 12.82 13.51 -6.50
N ILE A 194 12.10 13.95 -5.47
CA ILE A 194 10.65 14.09 -5.54
C ILE A 194 10.29 15.35 -6.32
N THR A 195 9.43 15.17 -7.32
CA THR A 195 8.78 16.24 -8.06
C THR A 195 7.28 16.08 -7.87
N ASP A 196 6.60 17.16 -7.52
CA ASP A 196 5.15 17.14 -7.36
C ASP A 196 4.48 16.87 -8.70
N PRO A 197 3.45 16.03 -8.74
CA PRO A 197 2.70 15.81 -9.96
C PRO A 197 1.99 17.10 -10.39
N PRO A 198 1.85 17.32 -11.72
CA PRO A 198 1.15 18.49 -12.22
C PRO A 198 -0.29 18.51 -11.71
N ARG A 199 -0.67 19.61 -11.15
CA ARG A 199 -2.03 19.87 -10.67
C ARG A 199 -2.43 21.28 -11.06
N LYS A 200 -3.72 21.48 -11.24
CA LYS A 200 -4.27 22.80 -11.42
C LYS A 200 -4.06 23.62 -10.15
N GLU A 201 -3.84 24.89 -10.31
CA GLU A 201 -3.89 25.82 -9.19
C GLU A 201 -5.31 25.90 -8.61
N TRP A 202 -5.42 26.33 -7.35
CA TRP A 202 -6.72 26.40 -6.68
C TRP A 202 -7.67 27.35 -7.39
N ASP A 203 -7.14 28.43 -7.98
CA ASP A 203 -7.89 29.46 -8.69
C ASP A 203 -8.40 28.98 -10.06
N GLU A 204 -7.74 28.01 -10.67
CA GLU A 204 -8.14 27.38 -11.92
C GLU A 204 -9.08 26.17 -11.71
N ALA A 205 -9.28 25.76 -10.46
CA ALA A 205 -10.10 24.61 -10.13
C ALA A 205 -11.58 24.95 -10.26
N THR A 206 -12.35 24.06 -10.91
CA THR A 206 -13.80 24.23 -10.97
C THR A 206 -14.43 24.00 -9.59
N ALA A 207 -15.56 24.66 -9.33
CA ALA A 207 -16.32 24.44 -8.09
C ALA A 207 -16.65 22.96 -7.85
N GLN A 208 -16.78 22.18 -8.93
CA GLN A 208 -17.02 20.74 -8.86
C GLN A 208 -15.80 19.94 -8.40
N GLU A 209 -14.57 20.34 -8.78
CA GLU A 209 -13.31 19.70 -8.34
C GLU A 209 -12.99 20.04 -6.89
N LEU A 210 -13.36 21.24 -6.43
CA LEU A 210 -13.19 21.70 -5.05
C LEU A 210 -14.27 21.17 -4.09
N ALA A 211 -15.43 20.76 -4.63
CA ALA A 211 -16.56 20.28 -3.84
C ALA A 211 -16.19 19.04 -3.03
N ASN A 212 -16.71 18.96 -1.82
CA ASN A 212 -16.48 17.84 -0.93
C ASN A 212 -17.05 16.54 -1.53
N PRO A 213 -16.20 15.55 -1.91
CA PRO A 213 -16.63 14.32 -2.57
C PRO A 213 -17.51 13.45 -1.67
N TYR A 214 -17.41 13.58 -0.34
CA TYR A 214 -18.22 12.84 0.63
C TYR A 214 -19.67 13.31 0.71
N ARG A 215 -19.94 14.56 0.30
CA ARG A 215 -21.32 15.08 0.19
C ARG A 215 -22.00 14.64 -1.09
N ARG A 216 -21.20 14.37 -2.13
CA ARG A 216 -21.70 14.05 -3.47
C ARG A 216 -22.02 12.58 -3.65
N SER A 217 -21.28 11.67 -3.00
CA SER A 217 -21.40 10.22 -3.21
C SER A 217 -21.01 9.43 -1.97
N TRP A 218 -21.70 8.32 -1.74
CA TRP A 218 -21.38 7.34 -0.72
C TRP A 218 -20.20 6.43 -1.08
N VAL A 219 -19.68 6.51 -2.31
CA VAL A 219 -18.64 5.60 -2.82
C VAL A 219 -17.39 5.64 -1.95
N LEU A 220 -16.83 6.82 -1.65
CA LEU A 220 -15.65 6.95 -0.79
C LEU A 220 -15.91 6.39 0.63
N ARG A 221 -17.07 6.67 1.23
CA ARG A 221 -17.42 6.11 2.55
C ARG A 221 -17.47 4.59 2.52
N ARG A 222 -18.02 4.00 1.45
CA ARG A 222 -18.05 2.55 1.26
C ARG A 222 -16.65 1.98 1.09
N ILE A 223 -15.75 2.63 0.33
CA ILE A 223 -14.36 2.19 0.18
C ILE A 223 -13.65 2.25 1.53
N HIS A 224 -13.83 3.31 2.32
CA HIS A 224 -13.26 3.39 3.67
C HIS A 224 -13.79 2.31 4.60
N ALA A 225 -15.08 2.01 4.56
CA ALA A 225 -15.67 0.93 5.35
C ALA A 225 -15.10 -0.44 4.96
N VAL A 226 -14.95 -0.72 3.66
CA VAL A 226 -14.30 -1.94 3.16
C VAL A 226 -12.86 -2.03 3.67
N SER A 227 -12.09 -0.95 3.51
CA SER A 227 -10.71 -0.87 3.96
C SER A 227 -10.55 -1.10 5.47
N ALA A 228 -11.45 -0.55 6.27
CA ALA A 228 -11.49 -0.79 7.72
C ALA A 228 -11.80 -2.25 8.06
N LEU A 229 -12.81 -2.85 7.41
CA LEU A 229 -13.19 -4.24 7.63
C LEU A 229 -12.07 -5.21 7.24
N LEU A 230 -11.43 -5.01 6.07
CA LEU A 230 -10.37 -5.90 5.59
C LEU A 230 -9.06 -5.75 6.37
N MET A 231 -8.88 -4.65 7.13
CA MET A 231 -7.74 -4.50 8.04
C MET A 231 -7.76 -5.48 9.21
N VAL A 232 -8.94 -5.96 9.63
CA VAL A 232 -9.07 -6.90 10.75
C VAL A 232 -8.41 -8.26 10.44
N PRO A 233 -8.76 -8.98 9.36
CA PRO A 233 -8.09 -10.24 9.05
C PRO A 233 -6.59 -10.07 8.80
N GLN A 234 -6.16 -8.97 8.20
CA GLN A 234 -4.73 -8.67 8.05
C GLN A 234 -4.04 -8.59 9.41
N THR A 235 -4.60 -7.84 10.35
CA THR A 235 -4.00 -7.65 11.68
C THR A 235 -4.01 -8.95 12.48
N VAL A 236 -5.13 -9.67 12.48
CA VAL A 236 -5.28 -10.93 13.23
C VAL A 236 -4.28 -11.99 12.74
N THR A 237 -4.18 -12.18 11.42
CA THR A 237 -3.25 -13.18 10.88
C THR A 237 -1.79 -12.81 11.16
N VAL A 238 -1.41 -11.56 10.99
CA VAL A 238 -0.02 -11.11 11.26
C VAL A 238 0.32 -11.22 12.74
N THR A 239 -0.61 -10.84 13.65
CA THR A 239 -0.35 -10.85 15.09
C THR A 239 -0.28 -12.25 15.67
N PHE A 240 -1.21 -13.13 15.28
CA PHE A 240 -1.36 -14.42 15.96
C PHE A 240 -0.71 -15.61 15.24
N MET A 241 -0.29 -15.48 13.97
CA MET A 241 0.28 -16.57 13.20
C MET A 241 1.48 -17.23 13.87
N LEU A 242 2.44 -16.44 14.39
CA LEU A 242 3.65 -16.99 15.03
C LEU A 242 3.29 -17.81 16.27
N ILE A 243 2.48 -17.25 17.15
CA ILE A 243 2.06 -17.90 18.41
C ILE A 243 1.24 -19.15 18.10
N TRP A 244 0.33 -19.08 17.12
CA TRP A 244 -0.48 -20.20 16.69
C TRP A 244 0.34 -21.36 16.13
N LEU A 245 1.38 -21.08 15.30
CA LEU A 245 2.29 -22.11 14.78
C LEU A 245 3.05 -22.82 15.89
N ILE A 246 3.52 -22.08 16.89
CA ILE A 246 4.28 -22.66 18.02
C ILE A 246 3.34 -23.42 18.95
N ALA A 247 2.22 -22.82 19.36
CA ALA A 247 1.32 -23.40 20.36
C ALA A 247 0.54 -24.61 19.83
N ASN A 248 -0.08 -24.49 18.63
CA ASN A 248 -0.99 -25.50 18.10
C ASN A 248 -0.28 -26.57 17.26
N TYR A 249 0.75 -26.17 16.49
CA TYR A 249 1.45 -27.07 15.54
C TYR A 249 2.86 -27.46 15.99
N LYS A 250 3.27 -27.04 17.21
CA LYS A 250 4.56 -27.38 17.80
C LYS A 250 5.75 -27.07 16.89
N CYS A 251 5.62 -26.08 16.02
CA CYS A 251 6.72 -25.62 15.19
C CYS A 251 7.85 -25.06 16.07
N SER A 252 9.09 -25.32 15.72
CA SER A 252 10.21 -24.59 16.33
C SER A 252 10.10 -23.09 16.04
N ILE A 253 10.65 -22.25 16.89
CA ILE A 253 10.64 -20.79 16.73
C ILE A 253 11.22 -20.40 15.38
N VAL A 254 12.32 -21.05 14.95
CA VAL A 254 12.98 -20.78 13.66
C VAL A 254 12.07 -21.13 12.48
N LEU A 255 11.40 -22.30 12.51
CA LEU A 255 10.47 -22.69 11.46
C LEU A 255 9.25 -21.75 11.41
N ALA A 256 8.66 -21.44 12.55
CA ALA A 256 7.51 -20.55 12.65
C ALA A 256 7.87 -19.14 12.13
N GLY A 257 9.02 -18.60 12.53
CA GLY A 257 9.53 -17.32 12.01
C GLY A 257 9.77 -17.34 10.50
N GLY A 258 10.32 -18.45 9.99
CA GLY A 258 10.51 -18.66 8.55
C GLY A 258 9.18 -18.65 7.76
N LEU A 259 8.14 -19.33 8.28
CA LEU A 259 6.82 -19.36 7.66
C LEU A 259 6.12 -17.97 7.69
N VAL A 260 6.27 -17.23 8.79
CA VAL A 260 5.78 -15.84 8.87
C VAL A 260 6.51 -14.97 7.84
N THR A 261 7.83 -15.06 7.76
CA THR A 261 8.63 -14.32 6.75
C THR A 261 8.20 -14.68 5.33
N LEU A 262 8.02 -15.96 5.04
CA LEU A 262 7.51 -16.43 3.74
C LEU A 262 6.17 -15.78 3.40
N SER A 263 5.23 -15.74 4.36
CA SER A 263 3.92 -15.12 4.15
C SER A 263 4.04 -13.63 3.82
N GLN A 264 4.95 -12.89 4.45
CA GLN A 264 5.19 -11.47 4.17
C GLN A 264 5.80 -11.26 2.77
N VAL A 265 6.75 -12.09 2.37
CA VAL A 265 7.36 -12.04 1.03
C VAL A 265 6.31 -12.34 -0.03
N LEU A 266 5.53 -13.41 0.14
CA LEU A 266 4.43 -13.75 -0.78
C LEU A 266 3.37 -12.66 -0.83
N GLY A 267 3.04 -12.03 0.30
CA GLY A 267 2.15 -10.89 0.38
C GLY A 267 2.67 -9.68 -0.38
N ALA A 268 3.96 -9.37 -0.27
CA ALA A 268 4.60 -8.28 -1.01
C ALA A 268 4.56 -8.52 -2.53
N VAL A 269 4.94 -9.72 -2.98
CA VAL A 269 4.84 -10.12 -4.39
C VAL A 269 3.38 -10.08 -4.87
N GLY A 270 2.47 -10.60 -4.07
CA GLY A 270 1.04 -10.62 -4.36
C GLY A 270 0.44 -9.23 -4.57
N ARG A 271 0.82 -8.23 -3.77
CA ARG A 271 0.40 -6.82 -3.95
C ARG A 271 0.78 -6.29 -5.33
N VAL A 272 1.99 -6.59 -5.80
CA VAL A 272 2.46 -6.16 -7.13
C VAL A 272 1.66 -6.87 -8.24
N LEU A 273 1.45 -8.19 -8.10
CA LEU A 273 0.71 -8.98 -9.08
C LEU A 273 -0.76 -8.56 -9.17
N VAL A 274 -1.42 -8.36 -8.02
CA VAL A 274 -2.82 -7.92 -7.96
C VAL A 274 -2.97 -6.49 -8.47
N GLY A 275 -2.01 -5.61 -8.18
CA GLY A 275 -1.94 -4.27 -8.76
C GLY A 275 -1.90 -4.31 -10.29
N ARG A 276 -1.01 -5.13 -10.86
CA ARG A 276 -0.92 -5.34 -12.32
C ARG A 276 -2.19 -5.98 -12.90
N TRP A 277 -2.79 -6.93 -12.19
CA TRP A 277 -4.06 -7.53 -12.60
C TRP A 277 -5.18 -6.49 -12.64
N SER A 278 -5.30 -5.65 -11.61
CA SER A 278 -6.25 -4.54 -11.55
C SER A 278 -6.11 -3.59 -12.76
N ASP A 279 -4.87 -3.27 -13.15
CA ASP A 279 -4.58 -2.45 -14.33
C ASP A 279 -5.10 -3.10 -15.62
N ARG A 280 -4.90 -4.43 -15.78
CA ARG A 280 -5.38 -5.18 -16.95
C ARG A 280 -6.90 -5.29 -17.02
N VAL A 281 -7.55 -5.47 -15.88
CA VAL A 281 -9.03 -5.56 -15.78
C VAL A 281 -9.69 -4.18 -15.91
N GLY A 282 -8.92 -3.09 -15.72
CA GLY A 282 -9.42 -1.71 -15.74
C GLY A 282 -10.39 -1.41 -14.58
N SER A 283 -10.22 -2.10 -13.45
CA SER A 283 -11.07 -1.94 -12.28
C SER A 283 -10.28 -2.14 -10.98
N ARG A 284 -10.41 -1.19 -10.05
CA ARG A 284 -9.78 -1.30 -8.73
C ARG A 284 -10.60 -2.16 -7.77
N LEU A 285 -11.91 -2.04 -7.84
CA LEU A 285 -12.82 -2.62 -6.85
C LEU A 285 -13.27 -4.06 -7.16
N ARG A 286 -13.18 -4.52 -8.44
CA ARG A 286 -13.45 -5.92 -8.77
C ARG A 286 -12.47 -6.89 -8.11
N PRO A 287 -11.13 -6.67 -8.21
CA PRO A 287 -10.17 -7.49 -7.47
C PRO A 287 -10.40 -7.43 -5.95
N VAL A 288 -10.70 -6.27 -5.36
CA VAL A 288 -11.00 -6.16 -3.92
C VAL A 288 -12.16 -7.07 -3.53
N ARG A 289 -13.26 -7.09 -4.32
CA ARG A 289 -14.38 -8.00 -4.07
C ARG A 289 -13.98 -9.48 -4.15
N ILE A 290 -13.16 -9.84 -5.14
CA ILE A 290 -12.67 -11.22 -5.30
C ILE A 290 -11.78 -11.60 -4.12
N MET A 291 -10.90 -10.71 -3.67
CA MET A 291 -10.05 -10.94 -2.49
C MET A 291 -10.89 -11.07 -1.21
N SER A 292 -11.97 -10.29 -1.06
CA SER A 292 -12.89 -10.45 0.06
C SER A 292 -13.55 -11.84 0.07
N VAL A 293 -14.03 -12.32 -1.10
CA VAL A 293 -14.58 -13.67 -1.21
C VAL A 293 -13.52 -14.74 -0.91
N ALA A 294 -12.31 -14.60 -1.47
CA ALA A 294 -11.20 -15.50 -1.20
C ALA A 294 -10.85 -15.52 0.30
N GLY A 295 -10.84 -14.34 0.95
CA GLY A 295 -10.61 -14.22 2.39
C GLY A 295 -11.63 -14.98 3.22
N VAL A 296 -12.93 -14.88 2.89
CA VAL A 296 -13.98 -15.67 3.55
C VAL A 296 -13.71 -17.17 3.42
N LEU A 297 -13.48 -17.64 2.19
CA LEU A 297 -13.28 -19.07 1.92
C LEU A 297 -12.04 -19.62 2.62
N VAL A 298 -10.93 -18.88 2.56
CA VAL A 298 -9.67 -19.31 3.17
C VAL A 298 -9.77 -19.31 4.69
N LEU A 299 -10.38 -18.28 5.30
CA LEU A 299 -10.55 -18.22 6.76
C LEU A 299 -11.53 -19.28 7.27
N ALA A 300 -12.61 -19.57 6.54
CA ALA A 300 -13.52 -20.67 6.85
C ALA A 300 -12.80 -22.02 6.75
N GLY A 301 -12.04 -22.24 5.67
CA GLY A 301 -11.23 -23.44 5.50
C GLY A 301 -10.15 -23.59 6.60
N LEU A 302 -9.51 -22.49 6.99
CA LEU A 302 -8.54 -22.45 8.09
C LEU A 302 -9.19 -22.81 9.42
N ALA A 303 -10.36 -22.22 9.72
CA ALA A 303 -11.10 -22.54 10.96
C ALA A 303 -11.49 -24.03 11.00
N PHE A 304 -11.96 -24.58 9.89
CA PHE A 304 -12.31 -25.99 9.79
C PHE A 304 -11.10 -26.91 9.92
N ALA A 305 -10.01 -26.62 9.19
CA ALA A 305 -8.79 -27.41 9.23
C ALA A 305 -8.12 -27.37 10.62
N ASP A 306 -8.12 -26.19 11.29
CA ASP A 306 -7.57 -26.04 12.64
C ASP A 306 -8.43 -26.76 13.69
N HIS A 307 -9.77 -26.75 13.53
CA HIS A 307 -10.68 -27.53 14.38
C HIS A 307 -10.40 -29.03 14.31
N LEU A 308 -10.10 -29.55 13.10
CA LEU A 308 -9.72 -30.94 12.89
C LEU A 308 -8.25 -31.23 13.24
N ARG A 309 -7.48 -30.26 13.70
CA ARG A 309 -6.02 -30.37 13.93
C ARG A 309 -5.24 -30.88 12.71
N SER A 310 -5.73 -30.57 11.52
CA SER A 310 -5.13 -30.99 10.25
C SER A 310 -3.90 -30.13 9.91
N SER A 311 -2.83 -30.76 9.42
CA SER A 311 -1.63 -30.08 8.95
C SER A 311 -1.88 -29.11 7.78
N ILE A 312 -3.02 -29.29 7.05
CA ILE A 312 -3.42 -28.37 5.96
C ILE A 312 -3.79 -26.96 6.48
N ALA A 313 -4.02 -26.79 7.78
CA ALA A 313 -4.22 -25.48 8.38
C ALA A 313 -3.00 -24.56 8.23
N VAL A 314 -1.77 -25.10 8.22
CA VAL A 314 -0.55 -24.30 8.08
C VAL A 314 -0.48 -23.59 6.71
N PRO A 315 -0.59 -24.28 5.56
CA PRO A 315 -0.66 -23.59 4.27
C PRO A 315 -1.89 -22.70 4.13
N LEU A 316 -3.03 -23.02 4.75
CA LEU A 316 -4.20 -22.15 4.76
C LEU A 316 -3.95 -20.86 5.57
N MET A 317 -3.23 -20.91 6.69
CA MET A 317 -2.83 -19.72 7.44
C MET A 317 -1.91 -18.81 6.62
N ILE A 318 -0.91 -19.37 5.93
CA ILE A 318 -0.04 -18.62 5.01
C ILE A 318 -0.89 -17.95 3.93
N THR A 319 -1.80 -18.71 3.31
CA THR A 319 -2.69 -18.19 2.28
C THR A 319 -3.61 -17.09 2.82
N ALA A 320 -4.17 -17.24 4.03
CA ALA A 320 -4.99 -16.23 4.68
C ALA A 320 -4.20 -14.94 4.91
N SER A 321 -2.98 -15.06 5.44
CA SER A 321 -2.08 -13.91 5.66
C SER A 321 -1.73 -13.19 4.35
N VAL A 322 -1.50 -13.93 3.27
CA VAL A 322 -1.23 -13.36 1.94
C VAL A 322 -2.46 -12.66 1.41
N VAL A 323 -3.62 -13.34 1.36
CA VAL A 323 -4.86 -12.78 0.79
C VAL A 323 -5.29 -11.51 1.52
N ALA A 324 -5.13 -11.48 2.86
CA ALA A 324 -5.53 -10.35 3.70
C ALA A 324 -4.73 -9.05 3.46
N VAL A 325 -3.64 -9.08 2.70
CA VAL A 325 -2.82 -7.88 2.44
C VAL A 325 -2.88 -7.39 0.99
N LEU A 326 -3.57 -8.13 0.10
CA LEU A 326 -3.52 -7.86 -1.35
C LEU A 326 -4.31 -6.63 -1.79
N ASP A 327 -5.32 -6.23 -1.04
CA ASP A 327 -6.27 -5.15 -1.34
C ASP A 327 -5.73 -3.74 -1.06
N ASN A 328 -4.80 -3.58 -0.13
CA ASN A 328 -4.32 -2.28 0.38
C ASN A 328 -3.95 -1.27 -0.73
N GLY A 329 -3.21 -1.71 -1.74
CA GLY A 329 -2.81 -0.85 -2.86
C GLY A 329 -3.98 -0.45 -3.75
N LEU A 330 -4.94 -1.34 -3.94
CA LEU A 330 -6.11 -1.12 -4.78
C LEU A 330 -7.07 -0.11 -4.17
N GLU A 331 -7.31 -0.21 -2.87
CA GLU A 331 -8.17 0.69 -2.12
C GLU A 331 -7.58 2.11 -2.11
N SER A 332 -6.27 2.24 -1.83
CA SER A 332 -5.58 3.52 -1.87
C SER A 332 -5.64 4.16 -3.26
N THR A 333 -5.47 3.36 -4.33
CA THR A 333 -5.62 3.82 -5.71
C THR A 333 -7.05 4.27 -6.01
N ALA A 334 -8.04 3.47 -5.61
CA ALA A 334 -9.45 3.81 -5.80
C ALA A 334 -9.80 5.13 -5.07
N ILE A 335 -9.34 5.29 -3.83
CA ILE A 335 -9.60 6.52 -3.06
C ILE A 335 -9.03 7.74 -3.78
N THR A 336 -7.79 7.69 -4.26
CA THR A 336 -7.20 8.83 -4.98
C THR A 336 -7.92 9.15 -6.28
N GLU A 337 -8.38 8.12 -7.01
CA GLU A 337 -9.13 8.27 -8.26
C GLU A 337 -10.53 8.87 -8.02
N TYR A 338 -11.21 8.50 -6.93
CA TYR A 338 -12.55 9.02 -6.60
C TYR A 338 -12.54 10.36 -5.87
N ALA A 339 -11.55 10.60 -5.02
CA ALA A 339 -11.43 11.85 -4.27
C ALA A 339 -10.98 13.03 -5.15
N GLY A 340 -10.23 12.75 -6.22
CA GLY A 340 -9.66 13.75 -7.09
C GLY A 340 -8.45 14.49 -6.50
N PRO A 341 -7.82 15.37 -7.27
CA PRO A 341 -6.53 15.97 -6.94
C PRO A 341 -6.54 16.87 -5.70
N PHE A 342 -7.67 17.49 -5.39
CA PHE A 342 -7.79 18.44 -4.27
C PHE A 342 -8.24 17.80 -2.94
N TRP A 343 -8.64 16.51 -2.96
CA TRP A 343 -9.16 15.80 -1.79
C TRP A 343 -8.45 14.47 -1.50
N SER A 344 -7.55 14.04 -2.37
CA SER A 344 -6.91 12.72 -2.26
C SER A 344 -6.04 12.60 -1.01
N GLY A 345 -5.34 13.64 -0.60
CA GLY A 345 -4.53 13.63 0.61
C GLY A 345 -5.36 13.41 1.87
N ARG A 346 -6.40 14.22 2.07
CA ARG A 346 -7.35 14.07 3.20
C ARG A 346 -8.05 12.73 3.19
N SER A 347 -8.44 12.24 2.03
CA SER A 347 -9.12 10.95 1.90
C SER A 347 -8.20 9.78 2.23
N LEU A 348 -6.93 9.81 1.82
CA LEU A 348 -5.92 8.83 2.22
C LEU A 348 -5.60 8.91 3.73
N GLY A 349 -5.51 10.13 4.27
CA GLY A 349 -5.35 10.33 5.71
C GLY A 349 -6.48 9.68 6.50
N LEU A 350 -7.72 9.90 6.07
CA LEU A 350 -8.91 9.29 6.69
C LEU A 350 -8.91 7.75 6.57
N GLN A 351 -8.56 7.21 5.40
CA GLN A 351 -8.40 5.75 5.22
C GLN A 351 -7.40 5.17 6.22
N ASN A 352 -6.22 5.75 6.27
CA ASN A 352 -5.17 5.26 7.16
C ASN A 352 -5.59 5.35 8.64
N THR A 353 -6.34 6.39 9.03
CA THR A 353 -6.87 6.51 10.38
C THR A 353 -7.82 5.36 10.72
N TYR A 354 -8.78 5.05 9.84
CA TYR A 354 -9.69 3.92 10.05
C TYR A 354 -8.95 2.58 10.11
N GLN A 355 -8.00 2.36 9.22
CA GLN A 355 -7.18 1.15 9.22
C GLN A 355 -6.40 1.01 10.53
N ARG A 356 -5.79 2.09 11.03
CA ARG A 356 -5.03 2.06 12.28
C ARG A 356 -5.91 1.83 13.51
N LEU A 357 -7.11 2.41 13.55
CA LEU A 357 -8.06 2.15 14.62
C LEU A 357 -8.50 0.68 14.67
N MET A 358 -8.80 0.09 13.51
CA MET A 358 -9.13 -1.33 13.43
C MET A 358 -7.95 -2.23 13.79
N ALA A 359 -6.73 -1.88 13.35
CA ALA A 359 -5.52 -2.61 13.71
C ALA A 359 -5.21 -2.53 15.21
N ALA A 360 -5.49 -1.43 15.86
CA ALA A 360 -5.30 -1.28 17.31
C ALA A 360 -6.35 -2.07 18.12
N GLY A 361 -7.60 -2.09 17.65
CA GLY A 361 -8.69 -2.77 18.35
C GLY A 361 -8.76 -4.28 18.14
N ALA A 362 -8.28 -4.79 16.99
CA ALA A 362 -8.41 -6.21 16.67
C ALA A 362 -7.60 -7.14 17.61
N PRO A 363 -6.32 -6.89 17.95
CA PRO A 363 -5.55 -7.82 18.79
C PRO A 363 -6.15 -8.07 20.18
N PRO A 364 -6.58 -7.07 20.97
CA PRO A 364 -7.17 -7.34 22.28
C PRO A 364 -8.50 -8.11 22.19
N VAL A 365 -9.35 -7.79 21.20
CA VAL A 365 -10.63 -8.48 20.99
C VAL A 365 -10.40 -9.94 20.59
N PHE A 366 -9.55 -10.18 19.61
CA PHE A 366 -9.26 -11.54 19.13
C PHE A 366 -8.38 -12.33 20.11
N GLY A 367 -7.48 -11.68 20.84
CA GLY A 367 -6.74 -12.30 21.93
C GLY A 367 -7.64 -12.80 23.04
N GLY A 368 -8.62 -12.02 23.46
CA GLY A 368 -9.65 -12.45 24.41
C GLY A 368 -10.51 -13.60 23.89
N LEU A 369 -10.89 -13.57 22.61
CA LEU A 369 -11.66 -14.65 21.97
C LEU A 369 -10.84 -15.93 21.86
N ILE A 370 -9.57 -15.84 21.49
CA ILE A 370 -8.65 -16.99 21.41
C ILE A 370 -8.42 -17.59 22.80
N ALA A 371 -8.23 -16.77 23.83
CA ALA A 371 -8.01 -17.24 25.19
C ALA A 371 -9.23 -17.98 25.77
N SER A 372 -10.45 -17.55 25.42
CA SER A 372 -11.68 -18.14 25.94
C SER A 372 -12.22 -19.31 25.13
N HIS A 373 -12.08 -19.29 23.79
CA HIS A 373 -12.72 -20.26 22.88
C HIS A 373 -11.73 -20.95 21.92
N GLY A 374 -10.46 -20.57 21.94
CA GLY A 374 -9.42 -21.09 21.02
C GLY A 374 -9.42 -20.41 19.66
N TYR A 375 -8.54 -20.88 18.78
CA TYR A 375 -8.31 -20.30 17.46
C TYR A 375 -9.44 -20.55 16.43
N PRO A 376 -10.05 -21.74 16.31
CA PRO A 376 -11.05 -22.00 15.26
C PRO A 376 -12.23 -21.02 15.29
N PRO A 377 -12.91 -20.74 16.43
CA PRO A 377 -13.95 -19.74 16.50
C PRO A 377 -13.45 -18.32 16.18
N ALA A 378 -12.21 -18.00 16.56
CA ALA A 378 -11.62 -16.70 16.23
C ALA A 378 -11.45 -16.53 14.72
N PHE A 379 -11.04 -17.58 13.99
CA PHE A 379 -10.94 -17.53 12.53
C PHE A 379 -12.31 -17.42 11.84
N VAL A 380 -13.36 -18.08 12.39
CA VAL A 380 -14.73 -17.91 11.90
C VAL A 380 -15.17 -16.46 12.05
N VAL A 381 -15.03 -15.87 13.23
CA VAL A 381 -15.37 -14.47 13.50
C VAL A 381 -14.55 -13.53 12.60
N CYS A 382 -13.26 -13.82 12.41
CA CYS A 382 -12.39 -13.06 11.52
C CYS A 382 -12.90 -13.08 10.07
N GLY A 383 -13.43 -14.22 9.60
CA GLY A 383 -14.03 -14.39 8.26
C GLY A 383 -15.32 -13.59 8.05
N LEU A 384 -16.00 -13.15 9.13
CA LEU A 384 -17.18 -12.29 8.99
C LEU A 384 -16.83 -10.89 8.46
N PHE A 385 -15.65 -10.38 8.72
CA PHE A 385 -15.25 -9.05 8.25
C PHE A 385 -15.15 -8.96 6.74
N PRO A 386 -14.40 -9.84 6.03
CA PRO A 386 -14.43 -9.82 4.56
C PRO A 386 -15.82 -10.22 4.01
N LEU A 387 -16.62 -11.04 4.69
CA LEU A 387 -17.99 -11.35 4.28
C LEU A 387 -18.86 -10.08 4.29
N LEU A 388 -18.80 -9.29 5.34
CA LEU A 388 -19.49 -7.99 5.44
C LEU A 388 -18.98 -6.98 4.40
N ALA A 389 -17.70 -7.04 4.04
CA ALA A 389 -17.14 -6.16 3.03
C ALA A 389 -17.70 -6.40 1.63
N ILE A 390 -18.04 -7.65 1.24
CA ILE A 390 -18.50 -8.02 -0.12
C ILE A 390 -19.65 -7.14 -0.62
N PRO A 391 -20.79 -6.98 0.10
CA PRO A 391 -21.91 -6.14 -0.35
C PRO A 391 -21.58 -4.64 -0.29
N ILE A 392 -20.62 -4.24 0.56
CA ILE A 392 -20.22 -2.84 0.73
C ILE A 392 -19.33 -2.40 -0.44
N VAL A 393 -18.52 -3.29 -1.05
CA VAL A 393 -17.69 -2.92 -2.20
C VAL A 393 -18.54 -2.29 -3.30
N PRO A 394 -18.27 -1.03 -3.75
CA PRO A 394 -19.06 -0.40 -4.79
C PRO A 394 -19.07 -1.18 -6.09
N ALA A 395 -20.23 -1.32 -6.72
CA ALA A 395 -20.39 -2.06 -7.98
C ALA A 395 -19.86 -1.27 -9.19
N ARG A 396 -19.91 0.08 -9.13
CA ARG A 396 -19.43 0.97 -10.19
C ARG A 396 -17.99 1.34 -9.94
N THR A 397 -17.15 1.24 -10.98
CA THR A 397 -15.68 1.26 -10.87
C THR A 397 -15.02 2.50 -11.46
N LEU A 398 -15.79 3.47 -12.00
CA LEU A 398 -15.24 4.69 -12.58
C LEU A 398 -16.01 5.93 -12.10
N PRO A 399 -15.31 7.07 -11.85
CA PRO A 399 -15.95 8.34 -11.60
C PRO A 399 -16.79 8.78 -12.81
N PRO A 400 -17.90 9.54 -12.59
CA PRO A 400 -18.76 10.02 -13.68
C PRO A 400 -18.01 10.96 -14.61
N GLY A 401 -17.41 10.64 -15.61
CA GLY A 401 -16.58 11.43 -16.54
C GLY A 401 -15.48 10.59 -17.17
N LEU A 402 -15.00 9.55 -16.48
CA LEU A 402 -14.09 8.56 -17.04
C LEU A 402 -14.86 7.38 -17.64
N GLU A 403 -16.11 7.14 -17.24
CA GLU A 403 -16.99 6.11 -17.85
C GLU A 403 -17.21 6.35 -19.35
N THR A 404 -17.36 7.60 -19.76
CA THR A 404 -17.58 7.96 -21.16
C THR A 404 -16.32 7.71 -22.00
N ARG A 405 -15.12 7.98 -21.46
CA ARG A 405 -13.86 7.72 -22.16
C ARG A 405 -13.55 6.21 -22.23
N ALA A 406 -13.78 5.47 -21.17
CA ALA A 406 -13.54 4.02 -21.13
C ALA A 406 -14.55 3.26 -22.02
N ARG A 407 -15.84 3.65 -22.03
CA ARG A 407 -16.82 3.10 -22.99
C ARG A 407 -16.40 3.39 -24.43
N THR A 408 -15.99 4.63 -24.74
CA THR A 408 -15.58 5.00 -26.11
C THR A 408 -14.31 4.24 -26.54
N GLN A 409 -13.34 4.02 -25.65
CA GLN A 409 -12.16 3.24 -25.96
C GLN A 409 -12.43 1.72 -26.06
N SER A 410 -13.29 1.17 -25.19
CA SER A 410 -13.75 -0.22 -25.28
C SER A 410 -14.56 -0.46 -26.57
N PHE A 411 -15.44 0.48 -26.92
CA PHE A 411 -16.18 0.40 -28.19
C PHE A 411 -15.25 0.53 -29.40
N ARG A 412 -14.23 1.39 -29.36
CA ARG A 412 -13.23 1.50 -30.43
C ARG A 412 -12.35 0.25 -30.53
N ARG A 413 -11.99 -0.41 -29.42
CA ARG A 413 -11.27 -1.69 -29.43
C ARG A 413 -12.16 -2.83 -29.92
N LEU A 414 -13.41 -2.89 -29.48
CA LEU A 414 -14.40 -3.89 -29.94
C LEU A 414 -14.71 -3.69 -31.44
N ARG A 415 -14.90 -2.44 -31.89
CA ARG A 415 -15.08 -2.11 -33.30
C ARG A 415 -13.85 -2.49 -34.15
N ARG A 416 -12.64 -2.20 -33.70
CA ARG A 416 -11.41 -2.68 -34.36
C ARG A 416 -11.31 -4.21 -34.38
N TRP A 417 -11.79 -4.91 -33.36
CA TRP A 417 -11.80 -6.36 -33.32
C TRP A 417 -12.86 -6.97 -34.22
N ILE A 418 -14.04 -6.36 -34.28
CA ILE A 418 -15.15 -6.74 -35.18
C ILE A 418 -14.79 -6.44 -36.65
N THR A 419 -14.24 -5.27 -36.94
CA THR A 419 -13.79 -4.91 -38.30
C THR A 419 -12.59 -5.77 -38.76
N PHE A 420 -11.72 -6.21 -37.84
CA PHE A 420 -10.66 -7.16 -38.16
C PHE A 420 -11.22 -8.56 -38.53
N ARG A 421 -12.38 -8.91 -37.99
CA ARG A 421 -13.04 -10.21 -38.26
C ARG A 421 -14.00 -10.16 -39.46
N SER A 422 -14.56 -9.00 -39.78
CA SER A 422 -15.48 -8.80 -40.93
C SER A 422 -14.75 -8.47 -42.25
N GLY A 423 -13.42 -8.27 -42.22
CA GLY A 423 -12.63 -8.09 -43.44
C GLY A 423 -12.68 -6.73 -44.08
N ASP A 424 -13.35 -5.74 -43.47
CA ASP A 424 -13.38 -4.38 -43.98
C ASP A 424 -12.23 -3.54 -43.41
N TRP A 425 -11.42 -2.99 -44.30
CA TRP A 425 -10.36 -2.02 -43.96
C TRP A 425 -10.97 -0.63 -43.73
N PRO A 426 -10.44 0.17 -42.81
CA PRO A 426 -11.01 1.46 -42.44
C PRO A 426 -11.04 2.50 -43.57
N ASP A 427 -10.36 2.28 -44.68
CA ASP A 427 -10.12 3.27 -45.72
C ASP A 427 -10.89 2.98 -47.03
N GLY A 428 -11.86 2.05 -47.03
CA GLY A 428 -12.71 1.79 -48.20
C GLY A 428 -11.97 1.23 -49.43
N THR A 429 -10.72 0.81 -49.31
CA THR A 429 -9.96 0.23 -50.43
C THR A 429 -10.21 -1.28 -50.56
N PRO A 430 -10.54 -1.77 -51.76
CA PRO A 430 -10.79 -3.21 -51.98
C PRO A 430 -9.52 -4.03 -51.76
N ARG A 431 -9.69 -5.26 -51.21
CA ARG A 431 -8.58 -6.23 -51.01
C ARG A 431 -7.80 -6.43 -52.31
N PRO A 432 -6.49 -6.31 -52.33
CA PRO A 432 -5.70 -6.75 -53.46
C PRO A 432 -5.86 -8.25 -53.63
N GLY A 433 -6.34 -8.66 -54.79
CA GLY A 433 -6.57 -10.07 -55.12
C GLY A 433 -5.27 -10.91 -54.99
N PRO A 434 -5.36 -12.25 -55.01
CA PRO A 434 -4.24 -13.15 -54.79
C PRO A 434 -3.04 -12.92 -55.72
N LEU A 435 -3.27 -12.36 -56.90
CA LEU A 435 -2.21 -12.03 -57.90
C LEU A 435 -1.37 -10.80 -57.48
N ALA A 436 -1.93 -9.79 -56.86
CA ALA A 436 -1.20 -8.60 -56.38
C ALA A 436 -0.27 -8.92 -55.20
N ARG A 437 -0.60 -9.92 -54.37
CA ARG A 437 0.25 -10.40 -53.30
C ARG A 437 1.52 -11.11 -53.78
N ARG A 438 1.43 -11.86 -54.88
CA ARG A 438 2.59 -12.50 -55.50
C ARG A 438 3.55 -11.50 -56.18
N GLN A 439 3.04 -10.41 -56.75
CA GLN A 439 3.87 -9.36 -57.33
C GLN A 439 4.64 -8.53 -56.32
N ARG A 440 4.06 -8.25 -55.14
CA ARG A 440 4.77 -7.53 -54.04
C ARG A 440 5.91 -8.36 -53.43
N LEU A 441 5.74 -9.67 -53.31
CA LEU A 441 6.80 -10.58 -52.84
C LEU A 441 7.94 -10.72 -53.85
N ARG A 442 7.64 -10.71 -55.16
CA ARG A 442 8.68 -10.71 -56.20
C ARG A 442 9.47 -9.40 -56.30
N ARG A 443 8.88 -8.25 -55.96
CA ARG A 443 9.60 -6.96 -55.96
C ARG A 443 10.49 -6.77 -54.72
N ARG A 444 10.23 -7.42 -53.59
CA ARG A 444 11.10 -7.39 -52.41
C ARG A 444 12.32 -8.32 -52.54
N GLY A 445 12.32 -9.28 -53.46
CA GLY A 445 13.45 -10.18 -53.68
C GLY A 445 14.49 -9.69 -54.72
N LYS A 446 14.33 -8.47 -55.27
CA LYS A 446 15.23 -7.93 -56.31
C LYS A 446 15.97 -6.64 -55.95
N ALA A 447 15.97 -6.24 -54.70
CA ALA A 447 16.70 -5.06 -54.26
C ALA A 447 17.66 -5.45 -53.13
N VAL A 448 18.83 -5.97 -53.46
CA VAL A 448 20.10 -5.76 -52.77
C VAL A 448 21.20 -6.50 -53.59
N ALA A 449 21.95 -5.77 -54.39
CA ALA A 449 23.34 -6.03 -54.71
C ALA A 449 24.09 -4.70 -54.69
N PRO A 450 25.16 -4.51 -53.90
CA PRO A 450 25.95 -3.28 -53.92
C PRO A 450 26.90 -3.30 -55.12
N PRO A 451 27.26 -2.14 -55.69
CA PRO A 451 28.35 -2.07 -56.66
C PRO A 451 29.70 -2.06 -55.96
N THR A 452 30.62 -2.65 -56.63
CA THR A 452 32.10 -2.74 -56.40
C THR A 452 32.73 -1.39 -56.06
#